data_4aafd4ba0ca3128ed5a446e10d304e85
#
_entry.id   4aafd4ba0ca3128ed5a446e10d304e85
#
_cell.length_a   1.000
_cell.length_b   1.000
_cell.length_c   1.000
_cell.angle_alpha   90.00
_cell.angle_beta   90.00
_cell.angle_gamma   90.00
#
_symmetry.space_group_name_H-M   'P 1'
#
loop_
_entity.id
_entity.type
_entity.pdbx_description
1 polymer ?
#
loop_
_entity_poly.entity_id
_entity_poly.type
_entity_poly.pdbx_seq_one_letter_code
_entity_poly.pdbx_strand_id
1 'polypeptide(L)'
;MRLKDCHNFSDFRKLAKQKLPSPIFHYIDGAADDEITYARNTSAFDDVDLVPNVLRGVESVDLSTTIFGKKLDLPFYLAPTALQRLFHYDGERAVGKAAQKYNTMFGVSA
;
A
#
# COMPACT_ATOMS: atom_id res chain seq x y z
N MET A 1 -14.83 3.47 14.24
CA MET A 1 -13.35 3.40 14.16
C MET A 1 -12.82 4.73 13.71
N ARG A 2 -11.71 5.20 14.24
CA ARG A 2 -11.03 6.45 13.86
C ARG A 2 -9.70 6.10 13.18
N LEU A 3 -9.15 7.01 12.40
CA LEU A 3 -7.89 6.80 11.68
C LEU A 3 -6.72 6.37 12.61
N LYS A 4 -6.66 6.95 13.80
CA LYS A 4 -5.64 6.63 14.82
C LYS A 4 -5.75 5.22 15.39
N ASP A 5 -6.87 4.55 15.18
CA ASP A 5 -7.14 3.19 15.67
C ASP A 5 -6.84 2.12 14.58
N CYS A 6 -6.30 2.56 13.42
CA CYS A 6 -5.93 1.67 12.31
C CYS A 6 -4.45 1.31 12.40
N HIS A 7 -4.13 0.02 12.52
CA HIS A 7 -2.77 -0.49 12.69
C HIS A 7 -2.32 -1.36 11.51
N ASN A 8 -3.23 -1.77 10.63
CA ASN A 8 -2.97 -2.61 9.48
C ASN A 8 -3.98 -2.33 8.35
N PHE A 9 -3.76 -2.91 7.17
CA PHE A 9 -4.65 -2.73 6.01
C PHE A 9 -6.09 -3.14 6.27
N SER A 10 -6.32 -4.20 7.06
CA SER A 10 -7.67 -4.65 7.40
C SER A 10 -8.44 -3.60 8.18
N ASP A 11 -7.78 -2.86 9.06
CA ASP A 11 -8.41 -1.78 9.82
C ASP A 11 -8.75 -0.58 8.92
N PHE A 12 -7.83 -0.20 8.03
CA PHE A 12 -8.11 0.84 7.02
C PHE A 12 -9.27 0.45 6.12
N ARG A 13 -9.32 -0.81 5.65
CA ARG A 13 -10.44 -1.33 4.85
C ARG A 13 -11.78 -1.25 5.57
N LYS A 14 -11.82 -1.64 6.86
CA LYS A 14 -13.01 -1.50 7.71
C LYS A 14 -13.44 -0.04 7.88
N LEU A 15 -12.47 0.84 8.11
CA LEU A 15 -12.74 2.27 8.22
C LEU A 15 -13.27 2.85 6.90
N ALA A 16 -12.68 2.49 5.77
CA ALA A 16 -13.15 2.90 4.45
C ALA A 16 -14.60 2.46 4.21
N LYS A 17 -14.93 1.20 4.54
CA LYS A 17 -16.30 0.68 4.45
C LYS A 17 -17.32 1.47 5.27
N GLN A 18 -16.90 2.02 6.43
CA GLN A 18 -17.76 2.84 7.27
C GLN A 18 -17.92 4.29 6.76
N LYS A 19 -16.96 4.78 5.98
CA LYS A 19 -16.88 6.18 5.56
C LYS A 19 -17.34 6.43 4.13
N LEU A 20 -17.14 5.48 3.25
CA LEU A 20 -17.47 5.62 1.83
C LEU A 20 -18.90 5.17 1.53
N PRO A 21 -19.58 5.81 0.56
CA PRO A 21 -20.81 5.27 0.01
C PRO A 21 -20.57 3.85 -0.53
N SER A 22 -21.56 2.96 -0.34
CA SER A 22 -21.43 1.55 -0.69
C SER A 22 -20.97 1.29 -2.13
N PRO A 23 -21.48 1.97 -3.18
CA PRO A 23 -20.99 1.76 -4.54
C PRO A 23 -19.51 2.13 -4.72
N ILE A 24 -19.07 3.22 -4.07
CA ILE A 24 -17.67 3.68 -4.13
C ILE A 24 -16.76 2.70 -3.40
N PHE A 25 -17.18 2.22 -2.24
CA PHE A 25 -16.43 1.21 -1.50
C PHE A 25 -16.27 -0.07 -2.33
N HIS A 26 -17.35 -0.59 -2.88
CA HIS A 26 -17.28 -1.82 -3.67
C HIS A 26 -16.48 -1.68 -4.97
N TYR A 27 -16.43 -0.49 -5.57
CA TYR A 27 -15.59 -0.24 -6.73
C TYR A 27 -14.10 -0.42 -6.41
N ILE A 28 -13.62 0.10 -5.28
CA ILE A 28 -12.19 -0.01 -4.92
C ILE A 28 -11.85 -1.32 -4.21
N ASP A 29 -12.80 -1.94 -3.52
CA ASP A 29 -12.61 -3.13 -2.71
C ASP A 29 -12.67 -4.42 -3.54
N GLY A 30 -13.37 -4.41 -4.66
CA GLY A 30 -13.53 -5.56 -5.54
C GLY A 30 -12.38 -5.75 -6.52
N ALA A 31 -12.32 -6.93 -7.09
CA ALA A 31 -11.35 -7.30 -8.12
C ALA A 31 -12.04 -8.03 -9.29
N ALA A 32 -11.26 -8.48 -10.29
CA ALA A 32 -11.79 -9.09 -11.48
C ALA A 32 -12.25 -10.55 -11.26
N ASP A 33 -13.33 -10.93 -11.91
CA ASP A 33 -13.87 -12.27 -11.96
C ASP A 33 -14.00 -12.92 -10.57
N ASP A 34 -13.40 -14.09 -10.39
CA ASP A 34 -13.44 -14.87 -9.15
C ASP A 34 -12.44 -14.38 -8.07
N GLU A 35 -11.81 -13.23 -8.29
CA GLU A 35 -10.88 -12.58 -7.35
C GLU A 35 -9.68 -13.44 -6.90
N ILE A 36 -9.30 -14.44 -7.70
CA ILE A 36 -8.21 -15.37 -7.36
C ILE A 36 -6.89 -14.63 -7.14
N THR A 37 -6.53 -13.73 -8.05
CA THR A 37 -5.29 -12.95 -7.94
C THR A 37 -5.34 -11.98 -6.75
N TYR A 38 -6.49 -11.39 -6.49
CA TYR A 38 -6.71 -10.55 -5.33
C TYR A 38 -6.47 -11.32 -4.02
N ALA A 39 -7.05 -12.50 -3.87
CA ALA A 39 -6.83 -13.36 -2.71
C ALA A 39 -5.35 -13.76 -2.57
N ARG A 40 -4.71 -14.11 -3.70
CA ARG A 40 -3.29 -14.49 -3.73
C ARG A 40 -2.35 -13.35 -3.32
N ASN A 41 -2.67 -12.10 -3.62
CA ASN A 41 -1.88 -10.94 -3.18
C ASN A 41 -1.73 -10.85 -1.66
N THR A 42 -2.60 -11.49 -0.91
CA THR A 42 -2.49 -11.59 0.55
C THR A 42 -1.92 -12.93 0.98
N SER A 43 -2.47 -14.05 0.49
CA SER A 43 -2.09 -15.39 0.94
C SER A 43 -0.65 -15.77 0.55
N ALA A 44 -0.09 -15.21 -0.51
CA ALA A 44 1.30 -15.49 -0.90
C ALA A 44 2.33 -15.08 0.18
N PHE A 45 1.99 -14.15 1.05
CA PHE A 45 2.87 -13.80 2.17
C PHE A 45 2.89 -14.86 3.27
N ASP A 46 1.86 -15.69 3.37
CA ASP A 46 1.78 -16.80 4.34
C ASP A 46 2.75 -17.94 3.98
N ASP A 47 3.21 -17.98 2.72
CA ASP A 47 4.15 -18.98 2.21
C ASP A 47 5.63 -18.57 2.40
N VAL A 48 5.90 -17.41 3.01
CA VAL A 48 7.24 -16.85 3.16
C VAL A 48 7.56 -16.57 4.63
N ASP A 49 8.55 -17.28 5.15
CA ASP A 49 9.09 -17.05 6.49
C ASP A 49 10.32 -16.14 6.46
N LEU A 50 10.37 -15.19 7.39
CA LEU A 50 11.58 -14.42 7.67
C LEU A 50 12.39 -15.15 8.74
N VAL A 51 13.56 -15.66 8.37
CA VAL A 51 14.46 -16.36 9.30
C VAL A 51 15.51 -15.37 9.84
N PRO A 52 15.36 -14.87 11.08
CA PRO A 52 16.30 -13.91 11.65
C PRO A 52 17.62 -14.61 12.00
N ASN A 53 18.74 -13.94 11.71
CA ASN A 53 20.05 -14.36 12.21
C ASN A 53 20.36 -13.58 13.50
N VAL A 54 20.50 -14.30 14.61
CA VAL A 54 20.82 -13.69 15.91
C VAL A 54 22.31 -13.35 16.02
N LEU A 55 22.66 -12.42 16.91
CA LEU A 55 24.03 -12.04 17.26
C LEU A 55 24.90 -11.54 16.07
N ARG A 56 24.27 -10.93 15.07
CA ARG A 56 24.97 -10.43 13.87
C ARG A 56 25.54 -9.01 14.03
N GLY A 57 25.27 -8.32 15.15
CA GLY A 57 25.78 -6.97 15.39
C GLY A 57 25.31 -5.96 14.34
N VAL A 58 24.06 -6.06 13.89
CA VAL A 58 23.49 -5.16 12.88
C VAL A 58 23.23 -3.80 13.54
N GLU A 59 24.02 -2.78 13.19
CA GLU A 59 23.90 -1.42 13.70
C GLU A 59 22.98 -0.54 12.82
N SER A 60 22.91 -0.84 11.51
CA SER A 60 22.08 -0.08 10.56
C SER A 60 21.46 -1.00 9.51
N VAL A 61 20.30 -0.60 9.02
CA VAL A 61 19.59 -1.33 7.95
C VAL A 61 19.45 -0.41 6.75
N ASP A 62 19.94 -0.84 5.58
CA ASP A 62 19.74 -0.17 4.30
C ASP A 62 18.70 -0.94 3.48
N LEU A 63 17.54 -0.33 3.27
CA LEU A 63 16.44 -0.84 2.45
C LEU A 63 16.43 -0.22 1.05
N SER A 64 17.42 0.62 0.73
CA SER A 64 17.43 1.34 -0.54
C SER A 64 17.54 0.41 -1.75
N THR A 65 16.93 0.83 -2.83
CA THR A 65 17.02 0.14 -4.13
C THR A 65 17.05 1.16 -5.27
N THR A 66 17.34 0.71 -6.47
CA THR A 66 17.32 1.56 -7.66
C THR A 66 16.34 1.01 -8.68
N ILE A 67 15.36 1.83 -9.06
CA ILE A 67 14.35 1.50 -10.07
C ILE A 67 14.35 2.61 -11.13
N PHE A 68 14.46 2.26 -12.40
CA PHE A 68 14.54 3.19 -13.53
C PHE A 68 15.63 4.26 -13.35
N GLY A 69 16.78 3.88 -12.78
CA GLY A 69 17.90 4.80 -12.51
C GLY A 69 17.69 5.75 -11.34
N LYS A 70 16.56 5.69 -10.64
CA LYS A 70 16.27 6.49 -9.44
C LYS A 70 16.48 5.66 -8.19
N LYS A 71 17.30 6.19 -7.26
CA LYS A 71 17.47 5.60 -5.93
C LYS A 71 16.24 5.88 -5.08
N LEU A 72 15.70 4.83 -4.48
CA LEU A 72 14.58 4.85 -3.52
C LEU A 72 15.09 4.41 -2.15
N ASP A 73 14.53 4.97 -1.09
CA ASP A 73 14.89 4.59 0.29
C ASP A 73 14.18 3.31 0.75
N LEU A 74 13.13 2.90 0.04
CA LEU A 74 12.33 1.72 0.34
C LEU A 74 12.24 0.81 -0.90
N PRO A 75 12.28 -0.54 -0.74
CA PRO A 75 12.28 -1.49 -1.85
C PRO A 75 10.86 -1.72 -2.42
N PHE A 76 10.01 -0.72 -2.41
CA PHE A 76 8.67 -0.77 -2.99
C PHE A 76 8.23 0.62 -3.49
N TYR A 77 7.23 0.65 -4.34
CA TYR A 77 6.57 1.87 -4.79
C TYR A 77 5.04 1.71 -4.75
N LEU A 78 4.34 2.81 -4.85
CA LEU A 78 2.88 2.83 -4.80
C LEU A 78 2.31 2.63 -6.21
N ALA A 79 1.53 1.56 -6.38
CA ALA A 79 0.88 1.25 -7.65
C ALA A 79 -0.20 2.30 -8.00
N PRO A 80 -0.48 2.52 -9.30
CA PRO A 80 -1.53 3.42 -9.72
C PRO A 80 -2.90 2.88 -9.28
N THR A 81 -3.70 3.75 -8.69
CA THR A 81 -5.10 3.49 -8.36
C THR A 81 -5.96 4.57 -9.02
N ALA A 82 -6.91 4.16 -9.84
CA ALA A 82 -7.76 5.09 -10.57
C ALA A 82 -8.72 5.87 -9.66
N LEU A 83 -9.09 7.07 -10.10
CA LEU A 83 -10.18 7.85 -9.52
C LEU A 83 -10.07 8.10 -8.00
N GLN A 84 -8.87 8.33 -7.49
CA GLN A 84 -8.64 8.48 -6.04
C GLN A 84 -9.44 9.62 -5.40
N ARG A 85 -9.83 10.64 -6.18
CA ARG A 85 -10.69 11.72 -5.70
C ARG A 85 -12.13 11.30 -5.41
N LEU A 86 -12.56 10.12 -5.84
CA LEU A 86 -13.82 9.53 -5.38
C LEU A 86 -13.76 9.07 -3.92
N PHE A 87 -12.57 8.77 -3.43
CA PHE A 87 -12.35 8.25 -2.08
C PHE A 87 -11.93 9.33 -1.09
N HIS A 88 -11.14 10.31 -1.58
CA HIS A 88 -10.65 11.41 -0.76
C HIS A 88 -10.42 12.66 -1.61
N TYR A 89 -10.78 13.84 -1.10
CA TYR A 89 -10.71 15.10 -1.84
C TYR A 89 -9.31 15.45 -2.36
N ASP A 90 -8.26 15.08 -1.63
CA ASP A 90 -6.86 15.27 -2.07
C ASP A 90 -6.39 14.22 -3.09
N GLY A 91 -7.01 13.04 -3.12
CA GLY A 91 -6.71 11.98 -4.07
C GLY A 91 -5.21 11.72 -4.27
N GLU A 92 -4.78 11.70 -5.53
CA GLU A 92 -3.40 11.43 -5.95
C GLU A 92 -2.38 12.42 -5.37
N ARG A 93 -2.80 13.64 -5.02
CA ARG A 93 -1.90 14.63 -4.39
C ARG A 93 -1.45 14.19 -3.00
N ALA A 94 -2.34 13.58 -2.21
CA ALA A 94 -2.00 13.07 -0.89
C ALA A 94 -1.02 11.91 -0.99
N VAL A 95 -1.26 10.99 -1.94
CA VAL A 95 -0.39 9.84 -2.19
C VAL A 95 0.98 10.28 -2.70
N GLY A 96 1.03 11.25 -3.64
CA GLY A 96 2.28 11.81 -4.13
C GLY A 96 3.12 12.49 -3.03
N LYS A 97 2.48 13.24 -2.12
CA LYS A 97 3.16 13.81 -0.95
C LYS A 97 3.73 12.74 -0.02
N ALA A 98 2.99 11.66 0.20
CA ALA A 98 3.46 10.53 1.00
C ALA A 98 4.66 9.83 0.33
N ALA A 99 4.58 9.56 -0.98
CA ALA A 99 5.69 8.99 -1.74
C ALA A 99 6.94 9.86 -1.67
N GLN A 100 6.79 11.18 -1.85
CA GLN A 100 7.90 12.14 -1.72
C GLN A 100 8.52 12.12 -0.33
N LYS A 101 7.70 12.09 0.72
CA LYS A 101 8.18 12.09 2.11
C LYS A 101 9.07 10.89 2.42
N TYR A 102 8.79 9.74 1.84
CA TYR A 102 9.53 8.49 2.06
C TYR A 102 10.48 8.14 0.91
N ASN A 103 10.75 9.10 0.03
CA ASN A 103 11.61 8.94 -1.14
C ASN A 103 11.34 7.63 -1.90
N THR A 104 10.07 7.38 -2.18
CA THR A 104 9.64 6.27 -3.05
C THR A 104 8.90 6.80 -4.28
N MET A 105 8.54 5.91 -5.21
CA MET A 105 7.79 6.28 -6.40
C MET A 105 6.30 6.06 -6.22
N PHE A 106 5.53 6.79 -6.98
CA PHE A 106 4.10 6.63 -7.13
C PHE A 106 3.73 6.60 -8.60
N GLY A 107 3.04 5.55 -9.03
CA GLY A 107 2.42 5.47 -10.33
C GLY A 107 1.09 6.23 -10.34
N VAL A 108 0.93 7.18 -11.26
CA VAL A 108 -0.33 7.89 -11.42
C VAL A 108 -1.17 7.17 -12.47
N SER A 109 -2.43 6.87 -12.13
CA SER A 109 -3.39 6.33 -13.08
C SER A 109 -3.88 7.44 -14.02
N ALA A 110 -3.90 7.17 -15.32
CA ALA A 110 -4.42 8.07 -16.35
C ALA A 110 -5.92 7.86 -16.59
#